data_ab67b2e465f666733d217aa709308f1a
#
_entry.id   ab67b2e465f666733d217aa709308f1a
#
_cell.length_a   1.000
_cell.length_b   1.000
_cell.length_c   1.000
_cell.angle_alpha   90.00
_cell.angle_beta   90.00
_cell.angle_gamma   90.00
#
_symmetry.space_group_name_H-M   'P 1'
#
loop_
_entity.id
_entity.type
_entity.pdbx_description
1 polymer ?
#
loop_
_entity_poly.entity_id
_entity_poly.type
_entity_poly.pdbx_seq_one_letter_code
_entity_poly.pdbx_strand_id
1 'polypeptide(L)'
;MDTIKKILIVDDEVPIRKNISDLLSPRGYEILEAGNGEDAMLRFNQDKPHVVILDINIPKKDGLTVLKEMRSISADIPVIIFTAFGTSERAIEAMKLGAFDYLEKPFELDEFIITVERACEYRNLLAEVRKLRTFVSGAVTNLPKENIIGRNPRMQEIFKLVGRIAPSDATVLIQGESGTGKELIADAIQRHSLRADKPFVKINCGALAESVLESEIFGHEKGSFTGADSRRKGLFEIADGGTVYLDEINSMPQSLQVRLLRILQKQTFFRLGGVTPISVDVRVIASANTDIKKEMEKGNLREDLYYRLNVVKVTLPPLRERKDDLDLLIDYFLQKHSPIRKLIIPAETLSKLHSYNWPGNIRELENTIHSAVVTASESLLVINQLPFQSATAQEEFKFISLIEKGLTFKSAINYIEKKIIQEALILNDNNQTKTAEYLKMNRRLLYSKMKELALDTHEKEKLKRYFKKK
;
A
#
# COMPACT_ATOMS: atom_id res chain seq x y z
N MET A 1 2.90 -28.47 27.61
CA MET A 1 4.28 -28.42 28.14
C MET A 1 4.86 -27.09 27.65
N ASP A 2 5.02 -26.13 28.55
CA ASP A 2 5.68 -24.86 28.23
C ASP A 2 7.14 -25.17 27.91
N THR A 3 7.54 -24.94 26.71
CA THR A 3 8.94 -25.06 26.27
C THR A 3 9.78 -24.01 26.99
N ILE A 4 10.78 -24.44 27.74
CA ILE A 4 11.73 -23.55 28.42
C ILE A 4 12.31 -22.56 27.40
N LYS A 5 12.19 -21.28 27.66
CA LYS A 5 12.64 -20.23 26.73
C LYS A 5 14.13 -20.00 26.90
N LYS A 6 14.90 -20.18 25.83
CA LYS A 6 16.36 -19.97 25.79
C LYS A 6 16.70 -18.54 25.45
N ILE A 7 17.56 -17.91 26.24
CA ILE A 7 18.07 -16.54 26.00
C ILE A 7 19.60 -16.61 25.84
N LEU A 8 20.10 -16.10 24.71
CA LEU A 8 21.55 -15.99 24.48
C LEU A 8 22.02 -14.59 24.89
N ILE A 9 22.95 -14.54 25.84
CA ILE A 9 23.61 -13.32 26.30
C ILE A 9 25.00 -13.25 25.70
N VAL A 10 25.29 -12.17 24.99
CA VAL A 10 26.56 -11.91 24.32
C VAL A 10 27.16 -10.61 24.83
N ASP A 11 28.19 -10.72 25.63
CA ASP A 11 28.89 -9.60 26.25
C ASP A 11 30.29 -10.09 26.62
N ASP A 12 31.35 -9.30 26.47
CA ASP A 12 32.70 -9.71 26.82
C ASP A 12 32.95 -9.66 28.33
N GLU A 13 32.19 -8.85 29.07
CA GLU A 13 32.29 -8.69 30.51
C GLU A 13 31.61 -9.84 31.27
N VAL A 14 32.38 -10.75 31.86
CA VAL A 14 31.89 -11.88 32.66
C VAL A 14 30.89 -11.44 33.79
N PRO A 15 31.17 -10.34 34.55
CA PRO A 15 30.25 -9.89 35.59
C PRO A 15 28.87 -9.50 35.06
N ILE A 16 28.81 -8.87 33.88
CA ILE A 16 27.54 -8.46 33.24
C ILE A 16 26.74 -9.69 32.85
N ARG A 17 27.35 -10.65 32.15
CA ARG A 17 26.69 -11.91 31.81
C ARG A 17 26.13 -12.63 33.01
N LYS A 18 26.93 -12.72 34.08
CA LYS A 18 26.51 -13.37 35.34
C LYS A 18 25.35 -12.66 36.00
N ASN A 19 25.40 -11.33 36.13
CA ASN A 19 24.31 -10.53 36.72
C ASN A 19 23.00 -10.73 35.94
N ILE A 20 23.06 -10.74 34.61
CA ILE A 20 21.88 -10.94 33.78
C ILE A 20 21.39 -12.41 33.91
N SER A 21 22.28 -13.37 33.96
CA SER A 21 21.96 -14.78 34.17
C SER A 21 21.26 -14.99 35.53
N ASP A 22 21.82 -14.40 36.61
CA ASP A 22 21.25 -14.48 37.97
C ASP A 22 19.87 -13.79 38.06
N LEU A 23 19.62 -12.80 37.21
CA LEU A 23 18.33 -12.10 37.15
C LEU A 23 17.25 -12.87 36.37
N LEU A 24 17.62 -13.53 35.26
CA LEU A 24 16.69 -14.18 34.35
C LEU A 24 16.43 -15.66 34.68
N SER A 25 17.42 -16.40 35.21
CA SER A 25 17.28 -17.82 35.54
C SER A 25 16.16 -18.11 36.55
N PRO A 26 15.96 -17.31 37.64
CA PRO A 26 14.85 -17.53 38.57
C PRO A 26 13.47 -17.31 37.93
N ARG A 27 13.40 -16.61 36.79
CA ARG A 27 12.19 -16.36 36.01
C ARG A 27 11.85 -17.46 35.01
N GLY A 28 12.61 -18.57 35.04
CA GLY A 28 12.36 -19.75 34.21
C GLY A 28 12.97 -19.68 32.81
N TYR A 29 13.95 -18.81 32.57
CA TYR A 29 14.71 -18.77 31.33
C TYR A 29 15.96 -19.66 31.40
N GLU A 30 16.23 -20.39 30.33
CA GLU A 30 17.51 -21.09 30.12
C GLU A 30 18.51 -20.13 29.48
N ILE A 31 19.61 -19.88 30.18
CA ILE A 31 20.61 -18.87 29.75
C ILE A 31 21.77 -19.55 29.02
N LEU A 32 22.06 -19.01 27.85
CA LEU A 32 23.23 -19.35 27.04
C LEU A 32 24.17 -18.13 27.05
N GLU A 33 25.46 -18.35 27.26
CA GLU A 33 26.44 -17.25 27.33
C GLU A 33 27.46 -17.35 26.22
N ALA A 34 27.84 -16.19 25.65
CA ALA A 34 28.96 -16.06 24.73
C ALA A 34 29.78 -14.80 25.08
N GLY A 35 31.10 -14.90 25.05
CA GLY A 35 32.00 -13.77 25.37
C GLY A 35 32.56 -13.06 24.13
N ASN A 36 32.17 -13.43 22.93
CA ASN A 36 32.63 -12.82 21.68
C ASN A 36 31.65 -13.17 20.53
N GLY A 37 31.81 -12.47 19.39
CA GLY A 37 30.92 -12.62 18.25
C GLY A 37 31.00 -14.00 17.53
N GLU A 38 32.12 -14.68 17.56
CA GLU A 38 32.25 -16.01 16.95
C GLU A 38 31.49 -17.07 17.75
N ASP A 39 31.67 -17.08 19.08
CA ASP A 39 30.95 -17.97 19.98
C ASP A 39 29.44 -17.69 19.97
N ALA A 40 29.08 -16.40 19.85
CA ALA A 40 27.68 -16.00 19.69
C ALA A 40 27.03 -16.64 18.47
N MET A 41 27.68 -16.60 17.30
CA MET A 41 27.19 -17.20 16.08
C MET A 41 27.14 -18.73 16.14
N LEU A 42 28.11 -19.35 16.80
CA LEU A 42 28.11 -20.80 17.02
C LEU A 42 26.89 -21.24 17.82
N ARG A 43 26.68 -20.61 19.00
CA ARG A 43 25.52 -20.92 19.87
C ARG A 43 24.18 -20.55 19.23
N PHE A 44 24.11 -19.44 18.50
CA PHE A 44 22.91 -19.03 17.78
C PHE A 44 22.44 -20.12 16.79
N ASN A 45 23.39 -20.72 16.05
CA ASN A 45 23.07 -21.76 15.08
C ASN A 45 22.74 -23.11 15.73
N GLN A 46 23.46 -23.49 16.80
CA GLN A 46 23.30 -24.78 17.46
C GLN A 46 22.09 -24.82 18.38
N ASP A 47 21.95 -23.83 19.26
CA ASP A 47 20.95 -23.84 20.34
C ASP A 47 19.63 -23.18 19.99
N LYS A 48 19.59 -22.39 18.90
CA LYS A 48 18.40 -21.69 18.38
C LYS A 48 17.65 -20.91 19.48
N PRO A 49 18.27 -19.89 20.08
CA PRO A 49 17.70 -19.15 21.19
C PRO A 49 16.36 -18.49 20.82
N HIS A 50 15.54 -18.21 21.82
CA HIS A 50 14.27 -17.49 21.65
C HIS A 50 14.48 -15.99 21.57
N VAL A 51 15.46 -15.45 22.31
CA VAL A 51 15.85 -14.04 22.37
C VAL A 51 17.37 -13.99 22.42
N VAL A 52 17.96 -12.96 21.82
CA VAL A 52 19.39 -12.64 21.94
C VAL A 52 19.54 -11.26 22.57
N ILE A 53 20.45 -11.17 23.56
CA ILE A 53 20.91 -9.92 24.14
C ILE A 53 22.34 -9.76 23.69
N LEU A 54 22.68 -8.69 22.98
CA LEU A 54 23.94 -8.55 22.27
C LEU A 54 24.57 -7.19 22.55
N ASP A 55 25.75 -7.19 23.15
CA ASP A 55 26.58 -5.98 23.20
C ASP A 55 27.13 -5.64 21.82
N ILE A 56 27.18 -4.36 21.50
CA ILE A 56 27.81 -3.86 20.27
C ILE A 56 29.33 -4.03 20.35
N ASN A 57 29.93 -3.75 21.48
CA ASN A 57 31.39 -3.69 21.66
C ASN A 57 31.94 -5.03 22.19
N ILE A 58 31.91 -6.05 21.34
CA ILE A 58 32.47 -7.38 21.66
C ILE A 58 33.72 -7.69 20.83
N PRO A 59 34.66 -8.47 21.39
CA PRO A 59 35.91 -8.83 20.68
C PRO A 59 35.65 -9.81 19.53
N LYS A 60 36.67 -9.96 18.67
CA LYS A 60 36.78 -10.82 17.49
C LYS A 60 35.84 -10.41 16.35
N LYS A 61 34.57 -10.14 16.62
CA LYS A 61 33.56 -9.76 15.63
C LYS A 61 32.63 -8.73 16.23
N ASP A 62 32.54 -7.56 15.60
CA ASP A 62 31.71 -6.45 16.05
C ASP A 62 30.21 -6.84 16.13
N GLY A 63 29.52 -6.40 17.18
CA GLY A 63 28.14 -6.78 17.46
C GLY A 63 27.15 -6.40 16.34
N LEU A 64 27.36 -5.29 15.62
CA LEU A 64 26.51 -4.94 14.46
C LEU A 64 26.68 -5.93 13.31
N THR A 65 27.90 -6.43 13.09
CA THR A 65 28.16 -7.49 12.10
C THR A 65 27.49 -8.80 12.52
N VAL A 66 27.55 -9.15 13.80
CA VAL A 66 26.86 -10.32 14.38
C VAL A 66 25.34 -10.18 14.21
N LEU A 67 24.77 -9.01 14.53
CA LEU A 67 23.34 -8.72 14.32
C LEU A 67 22.93 -8.95 12.85
N LYS A 68 23.68 -8.40 11.91
CA LYS A 68 23.41 -8.54 10.47
C LYS A 68 23.40 -10.00 10.02
N GLU A 69 24.34 -10.80 10.48
CA GLU A 69 24.42 -12.23 10.17
C GLU A 69 23.27 -13.02 10.83
N MET A 70 22.98 -12.79 12.11
CA MET A 70 21.85 -13.41 12.79
C MET A 70 20.54 -13.12 12.07
N ARG A 71 20.36 -11.88 11.59
CA ARG A 71 19.18 -11.49 10.82
C ARG A 71 19.09 -12.16 9.46
N SER A 72 20.21 -12.41 8.80
CA SER A 72 20.25 -13.15 7.52
C SER A 72 19.88 -14.62 7.69
N ILE A 73 20.20 -15.24 8.84
CA ILE A 73 19.90 -16.64 9.15
C ILE A 73 18.48 -16.80 9.68
N SER A 74 18.07 -15.96 10.63
CA SER A 74 16.72 -16.01 11.23
C SER A 74 16.23 -14.62 11.61
N ALA A 75 15.36 -14.07 10.77
CA ALA A 75 14.70 -12.81 11.05
C ALA A 75 13.66 -12.88 12.20
N ASP A 76 13.33 -14.07 12.71
CA ASP A 76 12.29 -14.28 13.71
C ASP A 76 12.77 -14.19 15.15
N ILE A 77 14.08 -14.32 15.38
CA ILE A 77 14.66 -14.28 16.71
C ILE A 77 14.91 -12.81 17.08
N PRO A 78 14.21 -12.23 18.06
CA PRO A 78 14.44 -10.85 18.48
C PRO A 78 15.85 -10.69 19.08
N VAL A 79 16.53 -9.63 18.67
CA VAL A 79 17.87 -9.27 19.18
C VAL A 79 17.76 -7.92 19.88
N ILE A 80 18.00 -7.89 21.19
CA ILE A 80 18.10 -6.68 22.00
C ILE A 80 19.56 -6.26 22.03
N ILE A 81 19.83 -5.00 21.73
CA ILE A 81 21.20 -4.47 21.67
C ILE A 81 21.56 -3.74 22.95
N PHE A 82 22.73 -4.03 23.51
CA PHE A 82 23.35 -3.20 24.54
C PHE A 82 24.30 -2.21 23.91
N THR A 83 24.26 -0.96 24.36
CA THR A 83 25.10 0.12 23.86
C THR A 83 25.67 0.94 25.04
N ALA A 84 26.91 1.45 24.91
CA ALA A 84 27.48 2.37 25.86
C ALA A 84 26.84 3.76 25.75
N PHE A 85 26.82 4.51 26.84
CA PHE A 85 26.28 5.87 26.92
C PHE A 85 26.89 6.79 25.83
N GLY A 86 26.03 7.54 25.13
CA GLY A 86 26.44 8.53 24.14
C GLY A 86 26.69 8.02 22.72
N THR A 87 26.33 6.77 22.38
CA THR A 87 26.50 6.19 21.02
C THR A 87 25.21 6.12 20.23
N SER A 88 24.48 7.23 20.16
CA SER A 88 23.20 7.32 19.42
C SER A 88 23.28 6.89 17.95
N GLU A 89 24.38 7.13 17.27
CA GLU A 89 24.59 6.70 15.87
C GLU A 89 24.61 5.18 15.74
N ARG A 90 25.29 4.46 16.65
CA ARG A 90 25.32 2.99 16.64
C ARG A 90 23.98 2.35 17.01
N ALA A 91 23.23 2.98 17.92
CA ALA A 91 21.86 2.55 18.24
C ALA A 91 20.94 2.70 17.01
N ILE A 92 21.03 3.83 16.29
CA ILE A 92 20.28 4.04 15.04
C ILE A 92 20.68 2.99 13.98
N GLU A 93 21.97 2.69 13.85
CA GLU A 93 22.46 1.67 12.92
C GLU A 93 21.96 0.27 13.28
N ALA A 94 21.98 -0.09 14.57
CA ALA A 94 21.43 -1.36 15.06
C ALA A 94 19.94 -1.49 14.72
N MET A 95 19.15 -0.44 14.92
CA MET A 95 17.72 -0.43 14.56
C MET A 95 17.49 -0.56 13.05
N LYS A 96 18.32 0.10 12.21
CA LYS A 96 18.29 -0.07 10.74
C LYS A 96 18.63 -1.50 10.32
N LEU A 97 19.53 -2.18 11.01
CA LEU A 97 19.91 -3.57 10.78
C LEU A 97 18.86 -4.56 11.32
N GLY A 98 17.77 -4.07 11.95
CA GLY A 98 16.66 -4.86 12.41
C GLY A 98 16.78 -5.37 13.84
N ALA A 99 17.49 -4.69 14.74
CA ALA A 99 17.39 -4.95 16.17
C ALA A 99 15.93 -4.86 16.62
N PHE A 100 15.57 -5.66 17.63
CA PHE A 100 14.23 -5.61 18.23
C PHE A 100 14.09 -4.35 19.10
N ASP A 101 15.09 -4.07 19.90
CA ASP A 101 15.19 -2.90 20.77
C ASP A 101 16.66 -2.67 21.15
N TYR A 102 16.96 -1.54 21.79
CA TYR A 102 18.27 -1.28 22.37
C TYR A 102 18.13 -0.75 23.79
N LEU A 103 19.15 -0.99 24.62
CA LEU A 103 19.25 -0.49 25.99
C LEU A 103 20.62 0.15 26.20
N GLU A 104 20.64 1.36 26.78
CA GLU A 104 21.89 2.05 27.12
C GLU A 104 22.41 1.60 28.50
N LYS A 105 23.69 1.28 28.56
CA LYS A 105 24.37 0.96 29.83
C LYS A 105 24.78 2.28 30.55
N PRO A 106 24.48 2.47 31.85
CA PRO A 106 23.74 1.57 32.74
C PRO A 106 22.21 1.69 32.53
N PHE A 107 21.50 0.57 32.51
CA PHE A 107 20.05 0.49 32.34
C PHE A 107 19.35 0.14 33.66
N GLU A 108 18.08 0.56 33.78
CA GLU A 108 17.24 0.20 34.92
C GLU A 108 16.76 -1.25 34.79
N LEU A 109 16.75 -1.99 35.91
CA LEU A 109 16.38 -3.41 35.94
C LEU A 109 14.96 -3.66 35.41
N ASP A 110 14.04 -2.78 35.76
CA ASP A 110 12.63 -2.91 35.35
C ASP A 110 12.48 -2.72 33.83
N GLU A 111 13.16 -1.75 33.25
CA GLU A 111 13.18 -1.52 31.79
C GLU A 111 13.77 -2.72 31.06
N PHE A 112 14.85 -3.29 31.56
CA PHE A 112 15.46 -4.48 30.98
C PHE A 112 14.51 -5.69 31.01
N ILE A 113 13.86 -5.96 32.16
CA ILE A 113 12.93 -7.08 32.29
C ILE A 113 11.75 -6.92 31.33
N ILE A 114 11.14 -5.73 31.29
CA ILE A 114 10.01 -5.44 30.38
C ILE A 114 10.42 -5.66 28.93
N THR A 115 11.61 -5.23 28.53
CA THR A 115 12.11 -5.39 27.16
C THR A 115 12.32 -6.86 26.80
N VAL A 116 12.87 -7.68 27.73
CA VAL A 116 13.04 -9.12 27.53
C VAL A 116 11.69 -9.84 27.45
N GLU A 117 10.72 -9.50 28.29
CA GLU A 117 9.38 -10.06 28.26
C GLU A 117 8.66 -9.75 26.94
N ARG A 118 8.72 -8.50 26.50
CA ARG A 118 8.19 -8.07 25.18
C ARG A 118 8.83 -8.86 24.02
N ALA A 119 10.14 -9.08 24.06
CA ALA A 119 10.85 -9.86 23.06
C ALA A 119 10.39 -11.34 23.06
N CYS A 120 10.18 -11.92 24.23
CA CYS A 120 9.67 -13.28 24.39
C CYS A 120 8.22 -13.42 23.89
N GLU A 121 7.34 -12.46 24.21
CA GLU A 121 5.96 -12.43 23.72
C GLU A 121 5.91 -12.29 22.20
N TYR A 122 6.70 -11.38 21.66
CA TYR A 122 6.84 -11.21 20.21
C TYR A 122 7.22 -12.52 19.51
N ARG A 123 8.19 -13.27 20.06
CA ARG A 123 8.59 -14.57 19.53
C ARG A 123 7.47 -15.61 19.58
N ASN A 124 6.70 -15.64 20.67
CA ASN A 124 5.56 -16.57 20.82
C ASN A 124 4.44 -16.25 19.84
N LEU A 125 4.08 -14.97 19.68
CA LEU A 125 3.08 -14.53 18.70
C LEU A 125 3.49 -14.89 17.27
N LEU A 126 4.76 -14.74 16.92
CA LEU A 126 5.27 -15.18 15.62
C LEU A 126 5.17 -16.71 15.44
N ALA A 127 5.42 -17.49 16.48
CA ALA A 127 5.29 -18.94 16.44
C ALA A 127 3.82 -19.38 16.29
N GLU A 128 2.88 -18.69 16.93
CA GLU A 128 1.45 -18.95 16.84
C GLU A 128 0.90 -18.55 15.46
N VAL A 129 1.28 -17.39 14.93
CA VAL A 129 0.97 -16.98 13.56
C VAL A 129 1.55 -17.98 12.53
N ARG A 130 2.74 -18.53 12.77
CA ARG A 130 3.29 -19.61 11.93
C ARG A 130 2.47 -20.90 12.00
N LYS A 131 2.04 -21.32 13.18
CA LYS A 131 1.17 -22.52 13.35
C LYS A 131 -0.15 -22.32 12.62
N LEU A 132 -0.79 -21.15 12.75
CA LEU A 132 -2.02 -20.82 12.02
C LEU A 132 -1.78 -20.74 10.50
N ARG A 133 -0.63 -20.21 10.06
CA ARG A 133 -0.24 -20.18 8.63
C ARG A 133 0.06 -21.56 8.07
N THR A 134 0.61 -22.52 8.84
CA THR A 134 0.89 -23.88 8.36
C THR A 134 -0.41 -24.65 8.08
N PHE A 135 -1.51 -24.34 8.75
CA PHE A 135 -2.85 -24.87 8.44
C PHE A 135 -3.48 -24.23 7.19
N VAL A 136 -3.03 -23.03 6.77
CA VAL A 136 -3.55 -22.29 5.60
C VAL A 136 -2.60 -22.35 4.40
N SER A 137 -1.31 -22.67 4.61
CA SER A 137 -0.25 -22.52 3.60
C SER A 137 0.37 -23.86 3.17
N GLY A 138 -0.45 -24.75 2.64
CA GLY A 138 0.07 -25.79 1.78
C GLY A 138 0.35 -25.29 0.36
N ALA A 139 1.00 -24.16 0.15
CA ALA A 139 1.66 -23.74 -1.09
C ALA A 139 1.96 -22.23 -1.10
N VAL A 140 3.06 -21.76 -0.49
CA VAL A 140 3.78 -20.58 -1.04
C VAL A 140 5.24 -20.68 -0.58
N THR A 141 6.03 -21.37 -1.34
CA THR A 141 7.49 -21.25 -1.33
C THR A 141 7.91 -20.47 -2.58
N ASN A 142 8.74 -19.47 -2.40
CA ASN A 142 9.42 -18.67 -3.44
C ASN A 142 8.51 -17.82 -4.32
N LEU A 143 8.15 -16.61 -3.85
CA LEU A 143 7.62 -15.55 -4.69
C LEU A 143 8.76 -14.90 -5.49
N PRO A 144 8.81 -15.05 -6.84
CA PRO A 144 9.63 -14.19 -7.69
C PRO A 144 9.14 -12.74 -7.58
N LYS A 145 10.00 -11.78 -7.83
CA LYS A 145 9.86 -10.34 -7.56
C LYS A 145 8.64 -9.60 -8.16
N GLU A 146 7.72 -10.27 -8.89
CA GLU A 146 6.61 -9.62 -9.61
C GLU A 146 5.39 -10.53 -9.80
N ASN A 147 4.93 -11.24 -8.79
CA ASN A 147 3.74 -12.08 -8.94
C ASN A 147 2.45 -11.29 -8.74
N ILE A 148 1.51 -11.52 -9.64
CA ILE A 148 0.14 -11.05 -9.46
C ILE A 148 -0.49 -11.87 -8.34
N ILE A 149 -0.93 -11.19 -7.28
CA ILE A 149 -1.49 -11.83 -6.08
C ILE A 149 -3.01 -11.84 -6.18
N GLY A 150 -3.63 -12.99 -5.92
CA GLY A 150 -5.08 -13.12 -5.86
C GLY A 150 -5.53 -14.57 -5.64
N ARG A 151 -6.40 -14.78 -4.67
CA ARG A 151 -7.13 -16.05 -4.44
C ARG A 151 -8.59 -15.96 -4.87
N ASN A 152 -9.08 -14.74 -5.06
CA ASN A 152 -10.47 -14.51 -5.45
C ASN A 152 -10.79 -15.27 -6.74
N PRO A 153 -11.95 -15.98 -6.84
CA PRO A 153 -12.32 -16.77 -8.01
C PRO A 153 -12.26 -16.01 -9.33
N ARG A 154 -12.69 -14.72 -9.34
CA ARG A 154 -12.60 -13.87 -10.55
C ARG A 154 -11.16 -13.63 -10.98
N MET A 155 -10.23 -13.45 -10.02
CA MET A 155 -8.80 -13.32 -10.35
C MET A 155 -8.23 -14.61 -10.88
N GLN A 156 -8.63 -15.77 -10.35
CA GLN A 156 -8.22 -17.09 -10.85
C GLN A 156 -8.70 -17.32 -12.31
N GLU A 157 -9.91 -16.91 -12.66
CA GLU A 157 -10.40 -16.94 -14.04
C GLU A 157 -9.58 -16.04 -14.95
N ILE A 158 -9.21 -14.84 -14.49
CA ILE A 158 -8.34 -13.93 -15.23
C ILE A 158 -6.97 -14.56 -15.46
N PHE A 159 -6.37 -15.21 -14.46
CA PHE A 159 -5.08 -15.89 -14.62
C PHE A 159 -5.15 -17.04 -15.64
N LYS A 160 -6.22 -17.83 -15.61
CA LYS A 160 -6.47 -18.86 -16.63
C LYS A 160 -6.63 -18.25 -18.03
N LEU A 161 -7.33 -17.12 -18.13
CA LEU A 161 -7.50 -16.39 -19.39
C LEU A 161 -6.15 -15.85 -19.88
N VAL A 162 -5.35 -15.21 -19.02
CA VAL A 162 -4.00 -14.71 -19.35
C VAL A 162 -3.14 -15.85 -19.89
N GLY A 163 -3.11 -17.02 -19.24
CA GLY A 163 -2.35 -18.17 -19.72
C GLY A 163 -2.78 -18.64 -21.11
N ARG A 164 -4.07 -18.55 -21.44
CA ARG A 164 -4.59 -18.94 -22.78
C ARG A 164 -4.30 -17.92 -23.87
N ILE A 165 -4.38 -16.62 -23.55
CA ILE A 165 -4.21 -15.56 -24.57
C ILE A 165 -2.75 -15.14 -24.75
N ALA A 166 -1.89 -15.37 -23.76
CA ALA A 166 -0.48 -14.96 -23.83
C ALA A 166 0.24 -15.49 -25.08
N PRO A 167 0.12 -16.78 -25.50
CA PRO A 167 0.77 -17.30 -26.69
C PRO A 167 0.22 -16.79 -28.01
N SER A 168 -0.90 -16.05 -28.03
CA SER A 168 -1.51 -15.52 -29.26
C SER A 168 -1.03 -14.09 -29.51
N ASP A 169 -1.13 -13.63 -30.77
CA ASP A 169 -0.91 -12.24 -31.16
C ASP A 169 -2.19 -11.38 -31.09
N ALA A 170 -3.28 -11.92 -30.53
CA ALA A 170 -4.53 -11.20 -30.40
C ALA A 170 -4.35 -9.92 -29.58
N THR A 171 -5.02 -8.85 -30.01
CA THR A 171 -5.11 -7.60 -29.25
C THR A 171 -5.90 -7.83 -27.96
N VAL A 172 -5.41 -7.32 -26.84
CA VAL A 172 -6.03 -7.47 -25.54
C VAL A 172 -6.42 -6.12 -24.96
N LEU A 173 -7.66 -6.00 -24.53
CA LEU A 173 -8.19 -4.82 -23.84
C LEU A 173 -8.38 -5.13 -22.35
N ILE A 174 -7.60 -4.49 -21.49
CA ILE A 174 -7.67 -4.65 -20.04
C ILE A 174 -8.49 -3.50 -19.46
N GLN A 175 -9.64 -3.80 -18.87
CA GLN A 175 -10.51 -2.83 -18.25
C GLN A 175 -10.51 -2.98 -16.71
N GLY A 176 -10.54 -1.87 -15.99
CA GLY A 176 -10.63 -1.87 -14.52
C GLY A 176 -10.30 -0.50 -13.95
N GLU A 177 -10.79 -0.22 -12.76
CA GLU A 177 -10.54 1.04 -12.08
C GLU A 177 -9.03 1.37 -11.94
N SER A 178 -8.71 2.63 -11.67
CA SER A 178 -7.32 3.02 -11.39
C SER A 178 -6.77 2.25 -10.18
N GLY A 179 -5.51 1.81 -10.26
CA GLY A 179 -4.86 1.08 -9.17
C GLY A 179 -5.26 -0.39 -9.01
N THR A 180 -6.03 -1.00 -9.92
CA THR A 180 -6.43 -2.43 -9.84
C THR A 180 -5.35 -3.42 -10.26
N GLY A 181 -4.24 -2.95 -10.87
CA GLY A 181 -3.13 -3.79 -11.34
C GLY A 181 -3.17 -4.13 -12.83
N LYS A 182 -3.79 -3.30 -13.68
CA LYS A 182 -3.86 -3.50 -15.15
C LYS A 182 -2.49 -3.70 -15.79
N GLU A 183 -1.50 -2.90 -15.37
CA GLU A 183 -0.13 -2.99 -15.88
C GLU A 183 0.52 -4.34 -15.54
N LEU A 184 0.30 -4.88 -14.32
CA LEU A 184 0.81 -6.19 -13.94
C LEU A 184 0.22 -7.32 -14.79
N ILE A 185 -1.05 -7.20 -15.21
CA ILE A 185 -1.67 -8.15 -16.14
C ILE A 185 -1.03 -8.03 -17.51
N ALA A 186 -0.75 -6.82 -18.02
CA ALA A 186 -0.04 -6.63 -19.29
C ALA A 186 1.37 -7.23 -19.23
N ASP A 187 2.10 -7.01 -18.14
CA ASP A 187 3.42 -7.61 -17.90
C ASP A 187 3.35 -9.16 -17.88
N ALA A 188 2.30 -9.73 -17.28
CA ALA A 188 2.11 -11.17 -17.25
C ALA A 188 1.82 -11.73 -18.65
N ILE A 189 0.97 -11.06 -19.45
CA ILE A 189 0.68 -11.45 -20.83
C ILE A 189 1.97 -11.42 -21.65
N GLN A 190 2.77 -10.36 -21.53
CA GLN A 190 4.04 -10.25 -22.24
C GLN A 190 5.04 -11.34 -21.85
N ARG A 191 5.25 -11.58 -20.55
CA ARG A 191 6.21 -12.60 -20.05
C ARG A 191 5.88 -14.02 -20.50
N HIS A 192 4.60 -14.35 -20.67
CA HIS A 192 4.15 -15.68 -21.09
C HIS A 192 3.81 -15.76 -22.58
N SER A 193 4.14 -14.70 -23.37
CA SER A 193 3.89 -14.64 -24.81
C SER A 193 5.02 -15.28 -25.62
N LEU A 194 4.77 -15.53 -26.93
CA LEU A 194 5.81 -15.91 -27.88
C LEU A 194 6.82 -14.79 -28.15
N ARG A 195 6.52 -13.56 -27.69
CA ARG A 195 7.37 -12.37 -27.80
C ARG A 195 8.01 -11.98 -26.46
N ALA A 196 8.16 -12.92 -25.50
CA ALA A 196 8.67 -12.64 -24.15
C ALA A 196 10.07 -12.00 -24.15
N ASP A 197 10.95 -12.44 -25.06
CA ASP A 197 12.33 -11.94 -25.22
C ASP A 197 12.44 -10.76 -26.22
N LYS A 198 11.31 -10.23 -26.67
CA LYS A 198 11.25 -9.12 -27.64
C LYS A 198 10.96 -7.80 -26.92
N PRO A 199 11.17 -6.64 -27.57
CA PRO A 199 10.90 -5.35 -26.96
C PRO A 199 9.47 -5.25 -26.41
N PHE A 200 9.35 -4.73 -25.18
CA PHE A 200 8.08 -4.40 -24.55
C PHE A 200 8.05 -2.91 -24.22
N VAL A 201 7.28 -2.15 -24.98
CA VAL A 201 7.20 -0.70 -24.88
C VAL A 201 5.90 -0.30 -24.23
N LYS A 202 5.97 0.44 -23.11
CA LYS A 202 4.82 0.95 -22.38
C LYS A 202 4.61 2.43 -22.68
N ILE A 203 3.40 2.81 -22.99
CA ILE A 203 3.00 4.17 -23.36
C ILE A 203 1.80 4.59 -22.52
N ASN A 204 1.93 5.63 -21.74
CA ASN A 204 0.79 6.25 -21.04
C ASN A 204 0.18 7.34 -21.93
N CYS A 205 -1.07 7.14 -22.35
CA CYS A 205 -1.76 8.04 -23.28
C CYS A 205 -2.27 9.33 -22.61
N GLY A 206 -2.34 9.39 -21.29
CA GLY A 206 -2.82 10.56 -20.56
C GLY A 206 -1.72 11.45 -19.94
N ALA A 207 -0.45 11.03 -20.01
CA ALA A 207 0.63 11.69 -19.27
C ALA A 207 1.26 12.92 -19.99
N LEU A 208 1.09 13.04 -21.29
CA LEU A 208 1.79 14.01 -22.13
C LEU A 208 0.82 14.90 -22.92
N ALA A 209 1.26 16.11 -23.29
CA ALA A 209 0.53 16.95 -24.26
C ALA A 209 0.46 16.25 -25.61
N GLU A 210 -0.62 16.46 -26.39
CA GLU A 210 -0.91 15.78 -27.64
C GLU A 210 0.26 15.77 -28.64
N SER A 211 0.89 16.94 -28.88
CA SER A 211 2.01 17.05 -29.82
C SER A 211 3.25 16.26 -29.39
N VAL A 212 3.51 16.20 -28.08
CA VAL A 212 4.63 15.44 -27.52
C VAL A 212 4.34 13.95 -27.62
N LEU A 213 3.12 13.53 -27.23
CA LEU A 213 2.67 12.14 -27.31
C LEU A 213 2.73 11.63 -28.75
N GLU A 214 2.32 12.45 -29.73
CA GLU A 214 2.37 12.12 -31.14
C GLU A 214 3.80 11.90 -31.63
N SER A 215 4.71 12.81 -31.26
CA SER A 215 6.13 12.71 -31.59
C SER A 215 6.82 11.50 -30.93
N GLU A 216 6.47 11.18 -29.68
CA GLU A 216 7.02 9.99 -29.02
C GLU A 216 6.50 8.69 -29.65
N ILE A 217 5.20 8.59 -29.92
CA ILE A 217 4.57 7.38 -30.45
C ILE A 217 5.04 7.07 -31.89
N PHE A 218 4.97 8.08 -32.81
CA PHE A 218 5.19 7.89 -34.21
C PHE A 218 6.57 8.36 -34.70
N GLY A 219 7.33 9.07 -33.87
CA GLY A 219 8.58 9.69 -34.27
C GLY A 219 8.39 10.88 -35.20
N HIS A 220 9.48 11.56 -35.54
CA HIS A 220 9.46 12.74 -36.39
C HIS A 220 10.67 12.81 -37.31
N GLU A 221 10.48 13.45 -38.48
CA GLU A 221 11.56 13.84 -39.37
C GLU A 221 12.11 15.22 -38.94
N LYS A 222 13.36 15.51 -39.32
CA LYS A 222 13.99 16.82 -39.09
C LYS A 222 13.14 17.94 -39.69
N GLY A 223 12.85 18.98 -38.94
CA GLY A 223 12.08 20.15 -39.37
C GLY A 223 10.57 19.98 -39.39
N SER A 224 10.01 18.91 -38.82
CA SER A 224 8.56 18.64 -38.81
C SER A 224 7.77 19.60 -37.88
N PHE A 225 8.43 20.19 -36.87
CA PHE A 225 7.89 21.21 -35.97
C PHE A 225 9.03 22.07 -35.40
N THR A 226 8.70 23.17 -34.72
CA THR A 226 9.69 24.04 -34.06
C THR A 226 10.38 23.28 -32.94
N GLY A 227 11.71 23.05 -33.09
CA GLY A 227 12.52 22.23 -32.16
C GLY A 227 12.81 20.80 -32.64
N ALA A 228 12.36 20.42 -33.83
CA ALA A 228 12.72 19.14 -34.46
C ALA A 228 14.10 19.22 -35.18
N ASP A 229 15.17 19.35 -34.38
CA ASP A 229 16.54 19.55 -34.89
C ASP A 229 17.14 18.29 -35.56
N SER A 230 16.64 17.12 -35.16
CA SER A 230 17.10 15.82 -35.68
C SER A 230 15.93 14.87 -35.88
N ARG A 231 16.14 13.87 -36.75
CA ARG A 231 15.20 12.75 -36.94
C ARG A 231 15.17 11.89 -35.67
N ARG A 232 13.97 11.49 -35.20
CA ARG A 232 13.78 10.59 -34.06
C ARG A 232 12.84 9.43 -34.40
N LYS A 233 13.24 8.19 -34.01
CA LYS A 233 12.38 7.01 -34.15
C LYS A 233 11.24 7.06 -33.15
N GLY A 234 10.04 6.65 -33.53
CA GLY A 234 8.89 6.51 -32.65
C GLY A 234 8.89 5.21 -31.85
N LEU A 235 8.10 5.17 -30.78
CA LEU A 235 7.98 4.02 -29.90
C LEU A 235 7.45 2.76 -30.62
N PHE A 236 6.61 2.90 -31.65
CA PHE A 236 6.19 1.77 -32.49
C PHE A 236 7.34 1.19 -33.31
N GLU A 237 8.29 2.01 -33.77
CA GLU A 237 9.48 1.53 -34.45
C GLU A 237 10.43 0.78 -33.49
N ILE A 238 10.53 1.26 -32.26
CA ILE A 238 11.34 0.63 -31.19
C ILE A 238 10.74 -0.71 -30.78
N ALA A 239 9.41 -0.81 -30.81
CA ALA A 239 8.67 -2.01 -30.45
C ALA A 239 8.58 -3.06 -31.55
N ASP A 240 9.17 -2.81 -32.70
CA ASP A 240 9.08 -3.73 -33.87
C ASP A 240 9.51 -5.16 -33.54
N GLY A 241 8.72 -6.13 -33.93
CA GLY A 241 8.84 -7.54 -33.55
C GLY A 241 8.39 -7.86 -32.10
N GLY A 242 7.99 -6.87 -31.31
CA GLY A 242 7.65 -6.98 -29.89
C GLY A 242 6.19 -6.67 -29.54
N THR A 243 5.99 -6.04 -28.40
CA THR A 243 4.66 -5.70 -27.86
C THR A 243 4.60 -4.24 -27.43
N VAL A 244 3.48 -3.58 -27.70
CA VAL A 244 3.17 -2.23 -27.21
C VAL A 244 2.04 -2.32 -26.17
N TYR A 245 2.24 -1.74 -25.00
CA TYR A 245 1.21 -1.55 -23.99
C TYR A 245 0.77 -0.09 -23.98
N LEU A 246 -0.51 0.15 -24.25
CA LEU A 246 -1.13 1.47 -24.25
C LEU A 246 -1.95 1.62 -22.97
N ASP A 247 -1.43 2.36 -22.00
CA ASP A 247 -2.16 2.64 -20.76
C ASP A 247 -3.08 3.85 -20.93
N GLU A 248 -4.26 3.78 -20.32
CA GLU A 248 -5.30 4.82 -20.40
C GLU A 248 -5.69 5.23 -21.83
N ILE A 249 -5.99 4.24 -22.68
CA ILE A 249 -6.35 4.47 -24.10
C ILE A 249 -7.52 5.44 -24.28
N ASN A 250 -8.42 5.53 -23.30
CA ASN A 250 -9.53 6.47 -23.26
C ASN A 250 -9.09 7.95 -23.17
N SER A 251 -7.83 8.20 -22.79
CA SER A 251 -7.24 9.54 -22.70
C SER A 251 -6.49 9.94 -23.98
N MET A 252 -6.43 9.05 -24.99
CA MET A 252 -5.74 9.31 -26.24
C MET A 252 -6.51 10.33 -27.09
N PRO A 253 -5.88 11.42 -27.59
CA PRO A 253 -6.52 12.37 -28.51
C PRO A 253 -7.06 11.71 -29.77
N GLN A 254 -8.20 12.20 -30.30
CA GLN A 254 -8.86 11.61 -31.45
C GLN A 254 -7.99 11.56 -32.72
N SER A 255 -7.14 12.55 -32.94
CA SER A 255 -6.16 12.58 -34.05
C SER A 255 -5.24 11.36 -34.02
N LEU A 256 -4.76 11.00 -32.82
CA LEU A 256 -3.87 9.86 -32.62
C LEU A 256 -4.61 8.51 -32.69
N GLN A 257 -5.87 8.47 -32.32
CA GLN A 257 -6.71 7.27 -32.46
C GLN A 257 -6.83 6.84 -33.95
N VAL A 258 -6.94 7.79 -34.87
CA VAL A 258 -6.97 7.50 -36.32
C VAL A 258 -5.67 6.88 -36.80
N ARG A 259 -4.53 7.37 -36.30
CA ARG A 259 -3.22 6.83 -36.65
C ARG A 259 -2.99 5.43 -36.06
N LEU A 260 -3.39 5.26 -34.79
CA LEU A 260 -3.33 3.95 -34.10
C LEU A 260 -4.18 2.90 -34.87
N LEU A 261 -5.37 3.27 -35.32
CA LEU A 261 -6.24 2.40 -36.11
C LEU A 261 -5.54 1.89 -37.37
N ARG A 262 -4.78 2.76 -38.07
CA ARG A 262 -3.99 2.36 -39.24
C ARG A 262 -2.94 1.31 -38.89
N ILE A 263 -2.23 1.47 -37.78
CA ILE A 263 -1.26 0.48 -37.28
C ILE A 263 -1.94 -0.86 -37.03
N LEU A 264 -3.07 -0.85 -36.33
CA LEU A 264 -3.84 -2.07 -35.98
C LEU A 264 -4.40 -2.79 -37.22
N GLN A 265 -4.65 -2.05 -38.31
CA GLN A 265 -5.23 -2.61 -39.57
C GLN A 265 -4.18 -3.00 -40.60
N LYS A 266 -3.16 -2.14 -40.81
CA LYS A 266 -2.22 -2.24 -41.91
C LYS A 266 -0.78 -2.48 -41.46
N GLN A 267 -0.51 -2.43 -40.15
CA GLN A 267 0.84 -2.53 -39.57
C GLN A 267 1.82 -1.50 -40.20
N THR A 268 1.29 -0.33 -40.61
CA THR A 268 2.08 0.76 -41.19
C THR A 268 1.65 2.11 -40.68
N PHE A 269 2.60 3.03 -40.58
CA PHE A 269 2.37 4.43 -40.23
C PHE A 269 3.41 5.36 -40.85
N PHE A 270 3.27 6.68 -40.67
CA PHE A 270 4.20 7.70 -41.10
C PHE A 270 4.73 8.48 -39.90
N ARG A 271 6.01 8.86 -39.91
CA ARG A 271 6.51 9.86 -38.95
C ARG A 271 5.86 11.21 -39.16
N LEU A 272 5.92 12.06 -38.15
CA LEU A 272 5.52 13.48 -38.31
C LEU A 272 6.41 14.14 -39.39
N GLY A 273 5.77 14.81 -40.34
CA GLY A 273 6.46 15.42 -41.47
C GLY A 273 7.05 14.44 -42.49
N GLY A 274 6.90 13.12 -42.26
CA GLY A 274 7.41 12.09 -43.20
C GLY A 274 6.38 11.64 -44.21
N VAL A 275 6.85 11.28 -45.41
CA VAL A 275 6.04 10.70 -46.53
C VAL A 275 6.31 9.22 -46.78
N THR A 276 7.34 8.66 -46.15
CA THR A 276 7.71 7.25 -46.28
C THR A 276 6.95 6.40 -45.29
N PRO A 277 6.19 5.38 -45.73
CA PRO A 277 5.52 4.47 -44.82
C PRO A 277 6.54 3.57 -44.11
N ILE A 278 6.31 3.36 -42.83
CA ILE A 278 7.10 2.49 -41.96
C ILE A 278 6.23 1.29 -41.62
N SER A 279 6.71 0.09 -41.93
CA SER A 279 6.06 -1.16 -41.56
C SER A 279 6.60 -1.64 -40.20
N VAL A 280 5.71 -2.14 -39.34
CA VAL A 280 6.05 -2.71 -38.04
C VAL A 280 5.18 -3.92 -37.73
N ASP A 281 5.76 -4.93 -37.11
CA ASP A 281 5.04 -6.09 -36.58
C ASP A 281 4.96 -6.00 -35.07
N VAL A 282 3.84 -5.48 -34.55
CA VAL A 282 3.66 -5.27 -33.12
C VAL A 282 2.37 -5.90 -32.62
N ARG A 283 2.48 -6.61 -31.48
CA ARG A 283 1.30 -6.98 -30.66
C ARG A 283 0.86 -5.78 -29.83
N VAL A 284 -0.44 -5.53 -29.74
CA VAL A 284 -0.98 -4.42 -28.94
C VAL A 284 -1.78 -4.95 -27.74
N ILE A 285 -1.46 -4.43 -26.56
CA ILE A 285 -2.24 -4.58 -25.33
C ILE A 285 -2.66 -3.18 -24.92
N ALA A 286 -3.95 -2.95 -24.71
CA ALA A 286 -4.46 -1.64 -24.27
C ALA A 286 -5.15 -1.75 -22.91
N SER A 287 -5.10 -0.68 -22.13
CA SER A 287 -5.84 -0.58 -20.86
C SER A 287 -6.77 0.64 -20.82
N ALA A 288 -7.85 0.51 -20.07
CA ALA A 288 -8.76 1.61 -19.77
C ALA A 288 -9.17 1.59 -18.28
N ASN A 289 -9.27 2.79 -17.69
CA ASN A 289 -9.64 2.98 -16.29
C ASN A 289 -11.13 3.27 -16.09
N THR A 290 -11.87 3.49 -17.18
CA THR A 290 -13.29 3.83 -17.21
C THR A 290 -14.11 2.81 -18.02
N ASP A 291 -15.43 2.95 -17.94
CA ASP A 291 -16.32 2.19 -18.82
C ASP A 291 -16.21 2.71 -20.26
N ILE A 292 -15.56 1.92 -21.11
CA ILE A 292 -15.29 2.29 -22.51
C ILE A 292 -16.56 2.59 -23.28
N LYS A 293 -17.68 1.92 -22.99
CA LYS A 293 -18.95 2.20 -23.67
C LYS A 293 -19.40 3.62 -23.41
N LYS A 294 -19.30 4.08 -22.15
CA LYS A 294 -19.59 5.47 -21.82
C LYS A 294 -18.66 6.47 -22.48
N GLU A 295 -17.39 6.11 -22.65
CA GLU A 295 -16.42 6.98 -23.35
C GLU A 295 -16.70 7.06 -24.87
N MET A 296 -17.21 5.99 -25.49
CA MET A 296 -17.71 6.03 -26.86
C MET A 296 -18.96 6.92 -27.00
N GLU A 297 -19.91 6.79 -26.08
CA GLU A 297 -21.13 7.62 -26.07
C GLU A 297 -20.82 9.11 -25.91
N LYS A 298 -19.78 9.46 -25.16
CA LYS A 298 -19.27 10.85 -25.03
C LYS A 298 -18.44 11.31 -26.22
N GLY A 299 -18.12 10.43 -27.16
CA GLY A 299 -17.25 10.72 -28.31
C GLY A 299 -15.76 10.78 -27.98
N ASN A 300 -15.32 10.38 -26.78
CA ASN A 300 -13.91 10.37 -26.39
C ASN A 300 -13.13 9.21 -27.03
N LEU A 301 -13.78 8.11 -27.34
CA LEU A 301 -13.19 6.96 -28.03
C LEU A 301 -13.99 6.63 -29.28
N ARG A 302 -13.28 6.47 -30.40
CA ARG A 302 -13.87 6.07 -31.67
C ARG A 302 -14.35 4.62 -31.61
N GLU A 303 -15.49 4.37 -32.19
CA GLU A 303 -16.12 3.03 -32.24
C GLU A 303 -15.30 2.03 -33.08
N ASP A 304 -14.74 2.49 -34.20
CA ASP A 304 -13.91 1.66 -35.10
C ASP A 304 -12.61 1.19 -34.41
N LEU A 305 -12.00 2.07 -33.61
CA LEU A 305 -10.83 1.72 -32.78
C LEU A 305 -11.20 0.73 -31.69
N TYR A 306 -12.31 0.96 -30.99
CA TYR A 306 -12.78 0.05 -29.94
C TYR A 306 -12.93 -1.39 -30.44
N TYR A 307 -13.62 -1.61 -31.57
CA TYR A 307 -13.78 -2.97 -32.10
C TYR A 307 -12.47 -3.62 -32.52
N ARG A 308 -11.46 -2.84 -32.87
CA ARG A 308 -10.14 -3.37 -33.24
C ARG A 308 -9.28 -3.68 -32.01
N LEU A 309 -9.47 -2.94 -30.91
CA LEU A 309 -8.78 -3.20 -29.63
C LEU A 309 -9.45 -4.32 -28.83
N ASN A 310 -10.76 -4.46 -28.89
CA ASN A 310 -11.56 -5.38 -28.08
C ASN A 310 -11.70 -6.77 -28.71
N VAL A 311 -10.59 -7.38 -29.12
CA VAL A 311 -10.58 -8.78 -29.62
C VAL A 311 -10.69 -9.73 -28.43
N VAL A 312 -9.89 -9.51 -27.38
CA VAL A 312 -10.03 -10.21 -26.10
C VAL A 312 -10.15 -9.19 -24.97
N LYS A 313 -11.19 -9.32 -24.18
CA LYS A 313 -11.44 -8.43 -23.03
C LYS A 313 -11.05 -9.11 -21.73
N VAL A 314 -10.27 -8.40 -20.91
CA VAL A 314 -9.92 -8.78 -19.54
C VAL A 314 -10.47 -7.70 -18.60
N THR A 315 -11.38 -8.05 -17.68
CA THR A 315 -11.97 -7.08 -16.72
C THR A 315 -11.49 -7.38 -15.32
N LEU A 316 -10.72 -6.45 -14.74
CA LEU A 316 -10.21 -6.56 -13.38
C LEU A 316 -11.24 -6.07 -12.37
N PRO A 317 -11.60 -6.87 -11.36
CA PRO A 317 -12.48 -6.42 -10.30
C PRO A 317 -11.77 -5.39 -9.40
N PRO A 318 -12.49 -4.39 -8.88
CA PRO A 318 -11.97 -3.48 -7.88
C PRO A 318 -11.70 -4.23 -6.56
N LEU A 319 -10.82 -3.68 -5.70
CA LEU A 319 -10.39 -4.35 -4.47
C LEU A 319 -11.56 -4.66 -3.52
N ARG A 320 -12.58 -3.79 -3.47
CA ARG A 320 -13.81 -4.01 -2.69
C ARG A 320 -14.61 -5.27 -3.07
N GLU A 321 -14.45 -5.77 -4.31
CA GLU A 321 -15.10 -7.00 -4.81
C GLU A 321 -14.21 -8.25 -4.68
N ARG A 322 -12.97 -8.08 -4.19
CA ARG A 322 -12.02 -9.16 -3.93
C ARG A 322 -11.34 -9.02 -2.56
N LYS A 323 -12.12 -8.74 -1.52
CA LYS A 323 -11.64 -8.57 -0.15
C LYS A 323 -10.91 -9.81 0.39
N ASP A 324 -11.18 -10.98 -0.18
CA ASP A 324 -10.45 -12.23 0.11
C ASP A 324 -8.96 -12.16 -0.22
N ASP A 325 -8.56 -11.25 -1.11
CA ASP A 325 -7.17 -11.02 -1.48
C ASP A 325 -6.46 -10.02 -0.55
N LEU A 326 -7.20 -9.31 0.30
CA LEU A 326 -6.69 -8.19 1.07
C LEU A 326 -5.54 -8.59 2.01
N ASP A 327 -5.71 -9.68 2.76
CA ASP A 327 -4.69 -10.15 3.70
C ASP A 327 -3.39 -10.55 2.99
N LEU A 328 -3.52 -11.20 1.82
CA LEU A 328 -2.37 -11.56 0.99
C LEU A 328 -1.63 -10.34 0.44
N LEU A 329 -2.38 -9.31 0.02
CA LEU A 329 -1.82 -8.06 -0.46
C LEU A 329 -1.14 -7.28 0.66
N ILE A 330 -1.73 -7.24 1.84
CA ILE A 330 -1.15 -6.62 3.03
C ILE A 330 0.17 -7.32 3.39
N ASP A 331 0.18 -8.65 3.48
CA ASP A 331 1.37 -9.43 3.78
C ASP A 331 2.49 -9.19 2.74
N TYR A 332 2.12 -9.13 1.46
CA TYR A 332 3.06 -8.85 0.38
C TYR A 332 3.68 -7.45 0.51
N PHE A 333 2.86 -6.41 0.74
CA PHE A 333 3.38 -5.05 0.87
C PHE A 333 4.19 -4.86 2.14
N LEU A 334 3.85 -5.54 3.22
CA LEU A 334 4.70 -5.57 4.41
C LEU A 334 6.07 -6.17 4.12
N GLN A 335 6.12 -7.30 3.41
CA GLN A 335 7.39 -7.91 3.00
C GLN A 335 8.19 -7.03 2.03
N LYS A 336 7.49 -6.36 1.09
CA LYS A 336 8.11 -5.47 0.11
C LYS A 336 8.74 -4.23 0.76
N HIS A 337 8.03 -3.58 1.68
CA HIS A 337 8.44 -2.30 2.29
C HIS A 337 9.18 -2.45 3.61
N SER A 338 9.11 -3.63 4.25
CA SER A 338 9.80 -3.95 5.51
C SER A 338 10.40 -5.35 5.48
N PRO A 339 11.37 -5.65 4.61
CA PRO A 339 11.91 -7.01 4.44
C PRO A 339 12.68 -7.52 5.68
N ILE A 340 13.22 -6.61 6.48
CA ILE A 340 14.05 -6.92 7.64
C ILE A 340 13.24 -6.85 8.94
N ARG A 341 12.29 -5.90 9.03
CA ARG A 341 11.53 -5.61 10.23
C ARG A 341 10.16 -6.29 10.14
N LYS A 342 9.87 -7.22 11.03
CA LYS A 342 8.54 -7.86 11.11
C LYS A 342 7.60 -6.95 11.88
N LEU A 343 6.66 -6.36 11.16
CA LEU A 343 5.61 -5.52 11.73
C LEU A 343 4.35 -6.36 11.98
N ILE A 344 3.71 -6.13 13.11
CA ILE A 344 2.45 -6.77 13.50
C ILE A 344 1.33 -5.74 13.32
N ILE A 345 0.27 -6.12 12.64
CA ILE A 345 -0.93 -5.29 12.50
C ILE A 345 -1.89 -5.67 13.62
N PRO A 346 -2.29 -4.73 14.49
CA PRO A 346 -3.32 -4.96 15.51
C PRO A 346 -4.65 -5.38 14.88
N ALA A 347 -5.42 -6.22 15.55
CA ALA A 347 -6.72 -6.71 15.07
C ALA A 347 -7.70 -5.57 14.75
N GLU A 348 -7.67 -4.47 15.53
CA GLU A 348 -8.48 -3.28 15.27
C GLU A 348 -8.10 -2.60 13.95
N THR A 349 -6.79 -2.46 13.68
CA THR A 349 -6.29 -1.91 12.42
C THR A 349 -6.67 -2.79 11.24
N LEU A 350 -6.53 -4.11 11.38
CA LEU A 350 -6.91 -5.07 10.34
C LEU A 350 -8.42 -4.99 10.04
N SER A 351 -9.26 -4.88 11.07
CA SER A 351 -10.72 -4.69 10.91
C SER A 351 -11.06 -3.41 10.14
N LYS A 352 -10.35 -2.29 10.42
CA LYS A 352 -10.51 -1.03 9.66
C LYS A 352 -10.13 -1.20 8.19
N LEU A 353 -9.02 -1.89 7.89
CA LEU A 353 -8.60 -2.17 6.52
C LEU A 353 -9.64 -3.01 5.75
N HIS A 354 -10.24 -4.02 6.39
CA HIS A 354 -11.29 -4.85 5.80
C HIS A 354 -12.61 -4.11 5.57
N SER A 355 -12.96 -3.16 6.45
CA SER A 355 -14.21 -2.38 6.33
C SER A 355 -14.14 -1.31 5.24
N TYR A 356 -12.94 -0.88 4.85
CA TYR A 356 -12.74 0.19 3.89
C TYR A 356 -12.97 -0.26 2.44
N ASN A 357 -13.43 0.65 1.57
CA ASN A 357 -13.81 0.34 0.20
C ASN A 357 -12.69 0.48 -0.84
N TRP A 358 -11.55 1.02 -0.46
CA TRP A 358 -10.36 1.17 -1.30
C TRP A 358 -10.64 1.81 -2.67
N PRO A 359 -11.09 3.07 -2.74
CA PRO A 359 -11.39 3.73 -4.02
C PRO A 359 -10.17 3.82 -4.95
N GLY A 360 -8.95 3.92 -4.40
CA GLY A 360 -7.69 3.84 -5.15
C GLY A 360 -7.14 2.42 -5.32
N ASN A 361 -7.91 1.40 -4.94
CA ASN A 361 -7.61 -0.02 -5.09
C ASN A 361 -6.25 -0.43 -4.49
N ILE A 362 -5.46 -1.25 -5.21
CA ILE A 362 -4.17 -1.78 -4.73
C ILE A 362 -3.14 -0.65 -4.55
N ARG A 363 -3.15 0.37 -5.42
CA ARG A 363 -2.22 1.50 -5.30
C ARG A 363 -2.42 2.28 -4.00
N GLU A 364 -3.66 2.50 -3.60
CA GLU A 364 -3.98 3.13 -2.33
C GLU A 364 -3.60 2.24 -1.14
N LEU A 365 -3.88 0.95 -1.22
CA LEU A 365 -3.47 -0.02 -0.19
C LEU A 365 -1.95 -0.03 -0.01
N GLU A 366 -1.20 -0.14 -1.11
CA GLU A 366 0.27 -0.12 -1.09
C GLU A 366 0.81 1.16 -0.44
N ASN A 367 0.31 2.34 -0.87
CA ASN A 367 0.71 3.62 -0.30
C ASN A 367 0.37 3.72 1.20
N THR A 368 -0.78 3.21 1.60
CA THR A 368 -1.21 3.21 3.01
C THR A 368 -0.30 2.34 3.87
N ILE A 369 0.00 1.13 3.42
CA ILE A 369 0.93 0.23 4.11
C ILE A 369 2.35 0.82 4.13
N HIS A 370 2.84 1.34 3.00
CA HIS A 370 4.15 1.97 2.92
C HIS A 370 4.28 3.15 3.89
N SER A 371 3.30 4.06 3.91
CA SER A 371 3.26 5.19 4.85
C SER A 371 3.27 4.69 6.30
N ALA A 372 2.46 3.69 6.63
CA ALA A 372 2.40 3.12 7.96
C ALA A 372 3.72 2.44 8.37
N VAL A 373 4.40 1.76 7.45
CA VAL A 373 5.73 1.16 7.67
C VAL A 373 6.78 2.24 7.97
N VAL A 374 6.78 3.34 7.21
CA VAL A 374 7.74 4.45 7.38
C VAL A 374 7.51 5.17 8.71
N THR A 375 6.26 5.32 9.14
CA THR A 375 5.90 6.05 10.37
C THR A 375 5.87 5.17 11.62
N ALA A 376 5.97 3.84 11.48
CA ALA A 376 5.98 2.92 12.60
C ALA A 376 7.25 3.10 13.45
N SER A 377 7.10 3.55 14.68
CA SER A 377 8.18 3.72 15.67
C SER A 377 8.56 2.40 16.35
N GLU A 378 7.63 1.43 16.43
CA GLU A 378 7.78 0.12 17.08
C GLU A 378 7.46 -1.03 16.10
N SER A 379 7.45 -2.25 16.61
CA SER A 379 7.06 -3.44 15.84
C SER A 379 5.55 -3.53 15.54
N LEU A 380 4.76 -2.56 16.01
CA LEU A 380 3.33 -2.46 15.77
C LEU A 380 3.03 -1.47 14.64
N LEU A 381 2.30 -1.94 13.64
CA LEU A 381 1.84 -1.11 12.53
C LEU A 381 0.42 -0.63 12.83
N VAL A 382 0.31 0.61 13.28
CA VAL A 382 -0.98 1.24 13.58
C VAL A 382 -1.32 2.22 12.47
N ILE A 383 -2.48 2.03 11.84
CA ILE A 383 -3.02 2.95 10.84
C ILE A 383 -4.09 3.78 11.54
N ASN A 384 -3.74 5.01 11.92
CA ASN A 384 -4.63 5.90 12.66
C ASN A 384 -5.70 6.53 11.78
N GLN A 385 -5.38 6.79 10.49
CA GLN A 385 -6.31 7.37 9.53
C GLN A 385 -6.11 6.72 8.16
N LEU A 386 -7.19 6.26 7.56
CA LEU A 386 -7.19 5.87 6.14
C LEU A 386 -7.23 7.12 5.26
N PRO A 387 -6.54 7.15 4.10
CA PRO A 387 -6.28 8.37 3.33
C PRO A 387 -7.51 9.21 2.97
N PHE A 388 -8.68 8.59 2.84
CA PHE A 388 -9.93 9.27 2.51
C PHE A 388 -10.92 9.41 3.68
N GLN A 389 -10.56 9.01 4.90
CA GLN A 389 -11.37 9.33 6.08
C GLN A 389 -11.14 10.76 6.59
N SER A 390 -10.05 11.42 6.19
CA SER A 390 -9.79 12.84 6.47
C SER A 390 -10.31 13.78 5.38
N ALA A 391 -10.59 13.26 4.17
CA ALA A 391 -11.31 13.98 3.12
C ALA A 391 -12.76 13.51 3.12
N THR A 392 -13.51 14.06 4.08
CA THR A 392 -14.98 14.09 4.03
C THR A 392 -15.64 12.73 3.72
N ALA A 393 -16.22 12.17 4.72
CA ALA A 393 -17.67 12.29 4.69
C ALA A 393 -18.10 13.79 4.67
N GLN A 394 -17.71 14.57 3.67
CA GLN A 394 -18.64 15.44 3.00
C GLN A 394 -19.60 14.45 2.30
N GLU A 395 -20.59 13.96 3.04
CA GLU A 395 -21.89 13.73 2.44
C GLU A 395 -22.12 14.99 1.60
N GLU A 396 -21.94 14.89 0.28
CA GLU A 396 -22.60 15.80 -0.62
C GLU A 396 -24.05 15.71 -0.19
N PHE A 397 -24.48 16.73 0.54
CA PHE A 397 -25.81 16.78 1.10
C PHE A 397 -26.75 16.90 -0.11
N LYS A 398 -27.18 15.73 -0.63
CA LYS A 398 -28.09 15.69 -1.77
C LYS A 398 -29.42 16.19 -1.26
N PHE A 399 -29.63 17.51 -1.37
CA PHE A 399 -30.89 18.18 -1.01
C PHE A 399 -32.12 17.44 -1.58
N ILE A 400 -31.97 16.85 -2.77
CA ILE A 400 -32.98 16.02 -3.41
C ILE A 400 -33.38 14.81 -2.55
N SER A 401 -32.42 14.19 -1.83
CA SER A 401 -32.70 13.04 -0.97
C SER A 401 -33.59 13.34 0.24
N LEU A 402 -33.70 14.59 0.65
CA LEU A 402 -34.63 15.03 1.69
C LEU A 402 -36.06 15.08 1.15
N ILE A 403 -36.24 15.47 -0.11
CA ILE A 403 -37.55 15.52 -0.78
C ILE A 403 -38.00 14.09 -1.09
N GLU A 404 -37.10 13.22 -1.53
CA GLU A 404 -37.36 11.80 -1.77
C GLU A 404 -37.79 11.06 -0.49
N LYS A 405 -37.31 11.50 0.69
CA LYS A 405 -37.79 11.01 2.01
C LYS A 405 -39.12 11.59 2.47
N GLY A 406 -39.82 12.31 1.61
CA GLY A 406 -41.16 12.84 1.88
C GLY A 406 -41.18 14.12 2.75
N LEU A 407 -40.05 14.80 2.93
CA LEU A 407 -39.97 16.06 3.66
C LEU A 407 -40.54 17.21 2.79
N THR A 408 -41.39 18.05 3.39
CA THR A 408 -41.80 19.28 2.74
C THR A 408 -40.60 20.25 2.63
N PHE A 409 -40.64 21.17 1.67
CA PHE A 409 -39.59 22.20 1.48
C PHE A 409 -39.23 22.93 2.77
N LYS A 410 -40.23 23.34 3.57
CA LYS A 410 -40.06 24.00 4.86
C LYS A 410 -39.33 23.08 5.88
N SER A 411 -39.73 21.80 5.95
CA SER A 411 -39.10 20.85 6.86
C SER A 411 -37.67 20.50 6.46
N ALA A 412 -37.35 20.48 5.17
CA ALA A 412 -36.01 20.29 4.64
C ALA A 412 -35.08 21.48 5.00
N ILE A 413 -35.58 22.71 4.84
CA ILE A 413 -34.81 23.91 5.26
C ILE A 413 -34.54 23.89 6.77
N ASN A 414 -35.56 23.63 7.58
CA ASN A 414 -35.42 23.56 9.03
C ASN A 414 -34.38 22.50 9.45
N TYR A 415 -34.35 21.35 8.76
CA TYR A 415 -33.39 20.29 9.01
C TYR A 415 -31.95 20.76 8.70
N ILE A 416 -31.74 21.49 7.60
CA ILE A 416 -30.44 22.03 7.20
C ILE A 416 -29.97 23.09 8.19
N GLU A 417 -30.83 24.08 8.50
CA GLU A 417 -30.55 25.11 9.50
C GLU A 417 -30.16 24.51 10.86
N LYS A 418 -30.88 23.48 11.29
CA LYS A 418 -30.60 22.75 12.52
C LYS A 418 -29.20 22.14 12.51
N LYS A 419 -28.82 21.47 11.41
CA LYS A 419 -27.49 20.86 11.24
C LYS A 419 -26.36 21.89 11.26
N ILE A 420 -26.50 22.99 10.50
CA ILE A 420 -25.50 24.08 10.45
C ILE A 420 -25.28 24.66 11.84
N ILE A 421 -26.34 24.95 12.58
CA ILE A 421 -26.23 25.52 13.93
C ILE A 421 -25.62 24.53 14.90
N GLN A 422 -25.96 23.23 14.82
CA GLN A 422 -25.39 22.20 15.67
C GLN A 422 -23.89 22.05 15.45
N GLU A 423 -23.42 21.96 14.21
CA GLU A 423 -22.00 21.86 13.88
C GLU A 423 -21.22 23.10 14.30
N ALA A 424 -21.78 24.30 14.05
CA ALA A 424 -21.16 25.55 14.49
C ALA A 424 -21.09 25.66 16.02
N LEU A 425 -22.05 25.13 16.78
CA LEU A 425 -22.00 25.05 18.24
C LEU A 425 -20.90 24.09 18.71
N ILE A 426 -20.75 22.92 18.09
CA ILE A 426 -19.70 21.95 18.40
C ILE A 426 -18.32 22.56 18.15
N LEU A 427 -18.09 23.22 17.00
CA LEU A 427 -16.83 23.85 16.65
C LEU A 427 -16.43 25.00 17.59
N ASN A 428 -17.39 25.64 18.25
CA ASN A 428 -17.16 26.74 19.18
C ASN A 428 -17.43 26.38 20.65
N ASP A 429 -17.24 25.11 21.03
CA ASP A 429 -17.41 24.61 22.41
C ASP A 429 -18.77 24.96 23.07
N ASN A 430 -19.83 25.03 22.26
CA ASN A 430 -21.17 25.48 22.63
C ASN A 430 -21.24 26.96 23.12
N ASN A 431 -20.27 27.78 22.77
CA ASN A 431 -20.28 29.20 23.09
C ASN A 431 -21.13 29.96 22.07
N GLN A 432 -22.36 30.32 22.47
CA GLN A 432 -23.34 30.98 21.58
C GLN A 432 -22.86 32.31 21.00
N THR A 433 -21.99 33.06 21.71
CA THR A 433 -21.45 34.32 21.22
C THR A 433 -20.47 34.09 20.07
N LYS A 434 -19.49 33.19 20.29
CA LYS A 434 -18.54 32.78 19.23
C LYS A 434 -19.23 32.11 18.06
N THR A 435 -20.26 31.30 18.30
CA THR A 435 -21.04 30.66 17.26
C THR A 435 -21.81 31.66 16.40
N ALA A 436 -22.38 32.72 17.02
CA ALA A 436 -23.05 33.78 16.28
C ALA A 436 -22.06 34.54 15.38
N GLU A 437 -20.87 34.84 15.90
CA GLU A 437 -19.78 35.47 15.13
C GLU A 437 -19.31 34.58 13.99
N TYR A 438 -19.10 33.31 14.24
CA TYR A 438 -18.67 32.30 13.25
C TYR A 438 -19.69 32.19 12.10
N LEU A 439 -21.00 32.14 12.43
CA LEU A 439 -22.08 32.11 11.46
C LEU A 439 -22.40 33.49 10.85
N LYS A 440 -21.68 34.55 11.22
CA LYS A 440 -21.91 35.92 10.78
C LYS A 440 -23.35 36.39 10.99
N MET A 441 -23.97 35.99 12.11
CA MET A 441 -25.33 36.34 12.45
C MET A 441 -25.44 37.00 13.82
N ASN A 442 -26.54 37.77 14.05
CA ASN A 442 -26.77 38.38 15.34
C ASN A 442 -27.10 37.34 16.41
N ARG A 443 -26.54 37.49 17.61
CA ARG A 443 -26.77 36.56 18.73
C ARG A 443 -28.26 36.37 19.06
N ARG A 444 -29.07 37.43 18.93
CA ARG A 444 -30.53 37.32 19.16
C ARG A 444 -31.19 36.45 18.11
N LEU A 445 -30.74 36.52 16.85
CA LEU A 445 -31.26 35.71 15.76
C LEU A 445 -30.85 34.24 15.95
N LEU A 446 -29.60 33.99 16.33
CA LEU A 446 -29.15 32.63 16.66
C LEU A 446 -30.01 32.01 17.77
N TYR A 447 -30.23 32.76 18.86
CA TYR A 447 -31.07 32.29 19.97
C TYR A 447 -32.52 31.99 19.55
N SER A 448 -33.12 32.87 18.72
CA SER A 448 -34.47 32.66 18.16
C SER A 448 -34.53 31.39 17.30
N LYS A 449 -33.54 31.19 16.44
CA LYS A 449 -33.45 30.01 15.58
C LYS A 449 -33.21 28.72 16.39
N MET A 450 -32.34 28.76 17.40
CA MET A 450 -32.12 27.62 18.31
C MET A 450 -33.40 27.22 19.02
N LYS A 451 -34.22 28.20 19.45
CA LYS A 451 -35.51 27.94 20.09
C LYS A 451 -36.54 27.36 19.11
N GLU A 452 -36.60 27.91 17.89
CA GLU A 452 -37.49 27.45 16.82
C GLU A 452 -37.18 26.01 16.41
N LEU A 453 -35.89 25.64 16.32
CA LEU A 453 -35.40 24.33 15.89
C LEU A 453 -35.24 23.33 17.05
N ALA A 454 -35.73 23.65 18.25
CA ALA A 454 -35.61 22.83 19.47
C ALA A 454 -34.18 22.36 19.75
N LEU A 455 -33.20 23.29 19.70
CA LEU A 455 -31.78 23.07 20.02
C LEU A 455 -31.42 23.52 21.44
N ASP A 456 -32.36 23.51 22.35
CA ASP A 456 -32.15 24.02 23.70
C ASP A 456 -31.18 23.13 24.50
N THR A 457 -30.28 23.80 25.23
CA THR A 457 -29.08 23.24 25.92
C THR A 457 -29.40 22.30 27.10
N HIS A 458 -30.66 21.97 27.38
CA HIS A 458 -31.03 21.14 28.53
C HIS A 458 -30.89 19.61 28.38
N GLU A 459 -30.61 19.09 27.18
CA GLU A 459 -30.39 17.63 27.04
C GLU A 459 -29.06 17.13 27.61
N LYS A 460 -28.04 18.01 27.73
CA LYS A 460 -26.74 17.60 28.32
C LYS A 460 -26.81 17.38 29.85
N GLU A 461 -27.70 18.03 30.55
CA GLU A 461 -27.89 17.72 31.99
C GLU A 461 -28.58 16.37 32.23
N LYS A 462 -29.49 15.96 31.34
CA LYS A 462 -30.10 14.62 31.36
C LYS A 462 -29.07 13.52 31.06
N LEU A 463 -28.21 13.70 30.06
CA LEU A 463 -27.15 12.75 29.69
C LEU A 463 -26.05 12.69 30.78
N LYS A 464 -25.62 13.82 31.37
CA LYS A 464 -24.68 13.81 32.50
C LYS A 464 -25.26 13.14 33.77
N ARG A 465 -26.57 13.23 34.02
CA ARG A 465 -27.24 12.49 35.10
C ARG A 465 -27.36 10.99 34.78
N TYR A 466 -27.50 10.60 33.53
CA TYR A 466 -27.58 9.19 33.15
C TYR A 466 -26.24 8.47 33.29
N PHE A 467 -25.12 9.14 32.89
CA PHE A 467 -23.77 8.58 33.03
C PHE A 467 -23.14 8.71 34.43
N LYS A 468 -23.75 9.47 35.34
CA LYS A 468 -23.33 9.51 36.77
C LYS A 468 -24.01 8.47 37.64
N LYS A 469 -24.94 7.66 37.08
CA LYS A 469 -25.70 6.63 37.81
C LYS A 469 -25.36 5.19 37.31
N LYS A 470 -24.34 5.04 36.54
CA LYS A 470 -23.67 3.78 36.25
C LYS A 470 -22.19 3.97 36.63
#